data_683ad479726be02a9a0e36dcef0b0ec7
#
_entry.id   683ad479726be02a9a0e36dcef0b0ec7
#
_cell.length_a   1.000
_cell.length_b   1.000
_cell.length_c   1.000
_cell.angle_alpha   90.00
_cell.angle_beta   90.00
_cell.angle_gamma   90.00
#
_symmetry.space_group_name_H-M   'P 1'
#
loop_
_entity.id
_entity.type
_entity.pdbx_description
1 polymer ?
#
loop_
_entity_poly.entity_id
_entity_poly.type
_entity_poly.pdbx_seq_one_letter_code
_entity_poly.pdbx_strand_id
1 'polypeptide(L)'
;FGTRVFNDSVMKERLPKKIYADLKNTIEEGAELKPATAEVVANAMKDWAVEHGATHYTHWFQPLNGITAEKHDSFICPPKNGKVIMEFSGKELIKGEPDASSFPSGGLRATFEARGYTAWDCTSPAFLKEDASGVVLCIPTAFCSYTGEALDQKTPLLRSMEAINTQSLRLLRLLAIQLQRR
;
A
#
# COMPACT_ATOMS: atom_id res chain seq x y z
N PHE A 1 -17.06 -3.73 13.27
CA PHE A 1 -15.61 -3.85 13.03
C PHE A 1 -15.38 -4.30 11.59
N GLY A 2 -14.41 -3.68 10.88
CA GLY A 2 -14.07 -4.06 9.51
C GLY A 2 -14.93 -3.48 8.39
N THR A 3 -15.95 -2.70 8.68
CA THR A 3 -16.83 -2.07 7.66
C THR A 3 -16.15 -0.94 6.87
N ARG A 4 -15.05 -0.41 7.39
CA ARG A 4 -14.28 0.67 6.76
C ARG A 4 -12.93 0.18 6.24
N VAL A 5 -12.91 -1.03 5.68
CA VAL A 5 -11.71 -1.67 5.13
C VAL A 5 -11.98 -2.02 3.68
N PHE A 6 -11.05 -1.65 2.81
CA PHE A 6 -11.08 -2.06 1.40
C PHE A 6 -10.64 -3.53 1.29
N ASN A 7 -11.50 -4.40 1.82
CA ASN A 7 -11.26 -5.84 1.98
C ASN A 7 -11.60 -6.61 0.70
N ASP A 8 -11.40 -7.93 0.76
CA ASP A 8 -11.65 -8.83 -0.38
C ASP A 8 -13.06 -8.72 -0.95
N SER A 9 -14.08 -8.56 -0.12
CA SER A 9 -15.48 -8.41 -0.56
C SER A 9 -15.67 -7.11 -1.36
N VAL A 10 -15.12 -5.99 -0.88
CA VAL A 10 -15.16 -4.70 -1.56
C VAL A 10 -14.36 -4.74 -2.87
N MET A 11 -13.18 -5.35 -2.86
CA MET A 11 -12.37 -5.54 -4.06
C MET A 11 -13.13 -6.34 -5.13
N LYS A 12 -13.76 -7.44 -4.73
CA LYS A 12 -14.53 -8.31 -5.64
C LYS A 12 -15.76 -7.61 -6.24
N GLU A 13 -16.41 -6.75 -5.46
CA GLU A 13 -17.56 -5.97 -5.91
C GLU A 13 -17.18 -4.87 -6.90
N ARG A 14 -16.07 -4.17 -6.63
CA ARG A 14 -15.69 -2.93 -7.32
C ARG A 14 -14.72 -3.11 -8.47
N LEU A 15 -13.97 -4.21 -8.49
CA LEU A 15 -12.97 -4.44 -9.51
C LEU A 15 -13.51 -5.32 -10.65
N PRO A 16 -13.16 -5.03 -11.92
CA PRO A 16 -13.37 -5.97 -13.01
C PRO A 16 -12.74 -7.33 -12.69
N LYS A 17 -13.40 -8.42 -13.06
CA LYS A 17 -12.98 -9.81 -12.75
C LYS A 17 -11.49 -10.09 -13.03
N LYS A 18 -10.96 -9.59 -14.15
CA LYS A 18 -9.57 -9.77 -14.53
C LYS A 18 -8.63 -9.02 -13.58
N ILE A 19 -8.95 -7.76 -13.25
CA ILE A 19 -8.16 -6.92 -12.35
C ILE A 19 -8.17 -7.51 -10.93
N TYR A 20 -9.33 -7.98 -10.46
CA TYR A 20 -9.43 -8.66 -9.18
C TYR A 20 -8.55 -9.93 -9.14
N ALA A 21 -8.57 -10.76 -10.20
CA ALA A 21 -7.73 -11.95 -10.29
C ALA A 21 -6.23 -11.60 -10.31
N ASP A 22 -5.82 -10.57 -11.07
CA ASP A 22 -4.44 -10.10 -11.11
C ASP A 22 -3.99 -9.59 -9.73
N LEU A 23 -4.84 -8.82 -9.04
CA LEU A 23 -4.56 -8.34 -7.68
C LEU A 23 -4.46 -9.49 -6.67
N LYS A 24 -5.35 -10.47 -6.73
CA LYS A 24 -5.28 -11.68 -5.88
C LYS A 24 -3.98 -12.44 -6.09
N ASN A 25 -3.54 -12.59 -7.33
CA ASN A 25 -2.25 -13.21 -7.62
C ASN A 25 -1.07 -12.42 -7.01
N THR A 26 -1.13 -11.08 -7.07
CA THR A 26 -0.13 -10.23 -6.38
C THR A 26 -0.13 -10.46 -4.87
N ILE A 27 -1.31 -10.55 -4.24
CA ILE A 27 -1.45 -10.73 -2.80
C ILE A 27 -0.98 -12.13 -2.35
N GLU A 28 -1.35 -13.16 -3.09
CA GLU A 28 -1.17 -14.58 -2.68
C GLU A 28 0.18 -15.16 -3.10
N GLU A 29 0.66 -14.76 -4.27
CA GLU A 29 1.90 -15.31 -4.85
C GLU A 29 3.09 -14.33 -4.78
N GLY A 30 2.87 -13.10 -4.28
CA GLY A 30 3.92 -12.07 -4.24
C GLY A 30 4.32 -11.55 -5.63
N ALA A 31 3.45 -11.69 -6.63
CA ALA A 31 3.69 -11.17 -7.97
C ALA A 31 3.73 -9.63 -7.96
N GLU A 32 4.49 -9.05 -8.87
CA GLU A 32 4.58 -7.60 -9.01
C GLU A 32 3.21 -6.99 -9.39
N LEU A 33 2.85 -5.90 -8.74
CA LEU A 33 1.65 -5.14 -9.06
C LEU A 33 1.86 -4.37 -10.37
N LYS A 34 1.17 -4.81 -11.42
CA LYS A 34 1.28 -4.21 -12.76
C LYS A 34 0.70 -2.79 -12.78
N PRO A 35 1.32 -1.84 -13.50
CA PRO A 35 0.81 -0.45 -13.57
C PRO A 35 -0.65 -0.33 -13.99
N ALA A 36 -1.08 -1.10 -15.00
CA ALA A 36 -2.47 -1.08 -15.46
C ALA A 36 -3.46 -1.61 -14.40
N THR A 37 -3.06 -2.62 -13.62
CA THR A 37 -3.85 -3.13 -12.50
C THR A 37 -3.91 -2.11 -11.38
N ALA A 38 -2.76 -1.51 -11.03
CA ALA A 38 -2.66 -0.49 -10.00
C ALA A 38 -3.55 0.72 -10.27
N GLU A 39 -3.63 1.17 -11.53
CA GLU A 39 -4.46 2.31 -11.92
C GLU A 39 -5.95 2.05 -11.67
N VAL A 40 -6.44 0.88 -12.06
CA VAL A 40 -7.84 0.51 -11.84
C VAL A 40 -8.15 0.32 -10.35
N VAL A 41 -7.23 -0.28 -9.60
CA VAL A 41 -7.35 -0.47 -8.15
C VAL A 41 -7.35 0.88 -7.43
N ALA A 42 -6.45 1.79 -7.79
CA ALA A 42 -6.39 3.12 -7.21
C ALA A 42 -7.70 3.89 -7.41
N ASN A 43 -8.25 3.89 -8.62
CA ASN A 43 -9.54 4.53 -8.90
C ASN A 43 -10.67 3.90 -8.07
N ALA A 44 -10.74 2.58 -7.99
CA ALA A 44 -11.75 1.89 -7.17
C ALA A 44 -11.62 2.21 -5.68
N MET A 45 -10.39 2.27 -5.15
CA MET A 45 -10.12 2.71 -3.77
C MET A 45 -10.57 4.15 -3.53
N LYS A 46 -10.25 5.06 -4.45
CA LYS A 46 -10.63 6.46 -4.35
C LYS A 46 -12.15 6.60 -4.36
N ASP A 47 -12.84 5.98 -5.32
CA ASP A 47 -14.30 6.07 -5.43
C ASP A 47 -14.97 5.53 -4.17
N TRP A 48 -14.51 4.37 -3.67
CA TRP A 48 -14.97 3.82 -2.41
C TRP A 48 -14.71 4.76 -1.22
N ALA A 49 -13.53 5.35 -1.14
CA ALA A 49 -13.18 6.26 -0.06
C ALA A 49 -14.01 7.54 -0.08
N VAL A 50 -14.20 8.13 -1.27
CA VAL A 50 -15.01 9.35 -1.47
C VAL A 50 -16.48 9.10 -1.12
N GLU A 51 -17.06 7.97 -1.49
CA GLU A 51 -18.42 7.57 -1.09
C GLU A 51 -18.58 7.50 0.45
N HIS A 52 -17.50 7.25 1.18
CA HIS A 52 -17.48 7.26 2.65
C HIS A 52 -17.03 8.59 3.24
N GLY A 53 -16.95 9.65 2.44
CA GLY A 53 -16.64 11.00 2.87
C GLY A 53 -15.15 11.37 2.93
N ALA A 54 -14.26 10.52 2.43
CA ALA A 54 -12.84 10.85 2.39
C ALA A 54 -12.54 11.89 1.31
N THR A 55 -11.71 12.88 1.65
CA THR A 55 -11.20 13.90 0.74
C THR A 55 -9.69 13.80 0.56
N HIS A 56 -9.03 13.06 1.44
CA HIS A 56 -7.59 12.89 1.51
C HIS A 56 -7.23 11.42 1.63
N TYR A 57 -5.99 11.10 1.27
CA TYR A 57 -5.35 9.82 1.52
C TYR A 57 -4.03 10.01 2.24
N THR A 58 -3.51 8.95 2.85
CA THR A 58 -2.20 8.95 3.49
C THR A 58 -1.46 7.65 3.21
N HIS A 59 -0.19 7.76 2.90
CA HIS A 59 0.74 6.64 3.00
C HIS A 59 1.06 6.43 4.48
N TRP A 60 0.70 5.28 5.01
CA TRP A 60 0.81 4.93 6.42
C TRP A 60 1.87 3.87 6.62
N PHE A 61 2.94 4.20 7.34
CA PHE A 61 4.10 3.34 7.52
C PHE A 61 4.82 3.61 8.85
N GLN A 62 5.72 2.69 9.25
CA GLN A 62 6.53 2.79 10.46
C GLN A 62 8.00 2.97 10.09
N PRO A 63 8.53 4.20 10.06
CA PRO A 63 9.95 4.46 9.92
C PRO A 63 10.78 3.77 11.00
N LEU A 64 12.09 3.63 10.79
CA LEU A 64 12.99 2.95 11.73
C LEU A 64 13.07 3.62 13.13
N ASN A 65 12.57 4.84 13.28
CA ASN A 65 12.47 5.52 14.57
C ASN A 65 11.36 4.99 15.49
N GLY A 66 10.52 4.05 14.99
CA GLY A 66 9.43 3.44 15.74
C GLY A 66 8.17 4.27 15.86
N ILE A 67 8.11 5.45 15.27
CA ILE A 67 6.95 6.34 15.25
C ILE A 67 6.21 6.13 13.93
N THR A 68 4.88 5.92 13.98
CA THR A 68 4.05 5.85 12.78
C THR A 68 4.13 7.18 12.02
N ALA A 69 4.43 7.11 10.73
CA ALA A 69 4.41 8.25 9.83
C ALA A 69 3.20 8.20 8.92
N GLU A 70 2.64 9.36 8.67
CA GLU A 70 1.51 9.57 7.77
C GLU A 70 1.87 10.70 6.80
N LYS A 71 1.92 10.40 5.51
CA LYS A 71 2.03 11.44 4.48
C LYS A 71 0.65 11.67 3.88
N HIS A 72 0.00 12.72 4.33
CA HIS A 72 -1.29 13.13 3.82
C HIS A 72 -1.17 13.83 2.46
N ASP A 73 -2.11 13.50 1.58
CA ASP A 73 -2.30 14.17 0.32
C ASP A 73 -3.81 14.27 0.00
N SER A 74 -4.19 15.14 -0.92
CA SER A 74 -5.58 15.35 -1.29
C SER A 74 -5.92 14.61 -2.58
N PHE A 75 -7.13 14.07 -2.65
CA PHE A 75 -7.70 13.61 -3.93
C PHE A 75 -8.05 14.78 -4.84
N ILE A 76 -8.20 16.00 -4.28
CA ILE A 76 -8.63 17.18 -5.03
C ILE A 76 -7.46 17.72 -5.83
N CYS A 77 -7.60 17.69 -7.16
CA CYS A 77 -6.66 18.30 -8.08
C CYS A 77 -7.05 19.75 -8.41
N PRO A 78 -6.09 20.55 -8.89
CA PRO A 78 -6.40 21.89 -9.37
C PRO A 78 -7.56 21.90 -10.38
N PRO A 79 -8.49 22.87 -10.31
CA PRO A 79 -9.66 22.89 -11.18
C PRO A 79 -9.28 22.91 -12.65
N LYS A 80 -9.89 22.03 -13.45
CA LYS A 80 -9.80 22.04 -14.89
C LYS A 80 -11.15 22.47 -15.48
N ASN A 81 -11.17 23.50 -16.30
CA ASN A 81 -12.40 24.04 -16.92
C ASN A 81 -13.51 24.37 -15.90
N GLY A 82 -13.14 24.94 -14.76
CA GLY A 82 -14.09 25.31 -13.70
C GLY A 82 -14.69 24.15 -12.90
N LYS A 83 -14.19 22.93 -13.10
CA LYS A 83 -14.62 21.72 -12.35
C LYS A 83 -13.50 21.22 -11.48
N VAL A 84 -13.84 20.88 -10.24
CA VAL A 84 -12.96 20.16 -9.32
C VAL A 84 -12.92 18.68 -9.74
N ILE A 85 -11.74 18.16 -9.87
CA ILE A 85 -11.50 16.75 -10.22
C ILE A 85 -10.87 16.07 -9.01
N MET A 86 -11.34 14.88 -8.69
CA MET A 86 -10.70 14.00 -7.71
C MET A 86 -9.93 12.90 -8.43
N GLU A 87 -8.62 12.84 -8.21
CA GLU A 87 -7.72 11.87 -8.85
C GLU A 87 -6.93 11.10 -7.78
N PHE A 88 -6.66 9.84 -8.04
CA PHE A 88 -5.72 9.02 -7.32
C PHE A 88 -5.11 8.02 -8.29
N SER A 89 -3.83 8.19 -8.57
CA SER A 89 -3.12 7.42 -9.59
C SER A 89 -2.57 6.11 -9.04
N GLY A 90 -2.54 5.08 -9.87
CA GLY A 90 -1.87 3.83 -9.59
C GLY A 90 -0.37 3.97 -9.30
N LYS A 91 0.26 5.05 -9.72
CA LYS A 91 1.64 5.37 -9.36
C LYS A 91 1.84 5.49 -7.85
N GLU A 92 0.86 6.07 -7.15
CA GLU A 92 0.89 6.22 -5.70
C GLU A 92 0.88 4.86 -4.96
N LEU A 93 0.30 3.84 -5.57
CA LEU A 93 0.31 2.48 -5.04
C LEU A 93 1.63 1.75 -5.31
N ILE A 94 2.21 1.94 -6.52
CA ILE A 94 3.43 1.22 -6.92
C ILE A 94 4.67 1.88 -6.31
N LYS A 95 4.78 3.20 -6.46
CA LYS A 95 5.95 3.97 -6.06
C LYS A 95 5.56 5.41 -5.79
N GLY A 96 5.14 5.70 -4.58
CA GLY A 96 5.05 7.04 -4.08
C GLY A 96 6.46 7.60 -3.81
N GLU A 97 6.67 8.89 -4.05
CA GLU A 97 7.93 9.58 -3.78
C GLU A 97 7.73 10.61 -2.65
N PRO A 98 7.49 10.17 -1.40
CA PRO A 98 7.47 11.11 -0.29
C PRO A 98 8.87 11.66 -0.09
N ASP A 99 8.98 12.97 0.09
CA ASP A 99 10.23 13.58 0.51
C ASP A 99 10.56 13.11 1.93
N ALA A 100 11.60 12.29 2.07
CA ALA A 100 12.01 11.75 3.35
C ALA A 100 12.43 12.85 4.35
N SER A 101 12.81 14.03 3.87
CA SER A 101 13.15 15.19 4.70
C SER A 101 11.93 15.75 5.46
N SER A 102 10.73 15.48 5.02
CA SER A 102 9.49 15.93 5.67
C SER A 102 9.04 15.05 6.84
N PHE A 103 9.68 13.90 7.07
CA PHE A 103 9.35 13.02 8.18
C PHE A 103 10.23 13.32 9.40
N PRO A 104 9.65 13.43 10.61
CA PRO A 104 10.42 13.49 11.85
C PRO A 104 11.13 12.15 12.03
N SER A 105 12.36 12.04 11.56
CA SER A 105 13.15 10.83 11.69
C SER A 105 14.17 10.98 12.79
N GLY A 106 14.25 9.99 13.66
CA GLY A 106 15.30 9.91 14.68
C GLY A 106 16.69 9.58 14.13
N GLY A 107 16.83 9.33 12.84
CA GLY A 107 18.06 9.02 12.16
C GLY A 107 18.40 10.11 11.13
N LEU A 108 18.94 11.19 11.60
CA LEU A 108 19.15 12.44 10.85
C LEU A 108 19.87 12.30 9.50
N ARG A 109 20.73 11.31 9.30
CA ARG A 109 21.49 11.21 8.05
C ARG A 109 20.91 10.23 7.02
N ALA A 110 20.40 9.11 7.45
CA ALA A 110 19.89 8.09 6.52
C ALA A 110 18.62 8.56 5.78
N THR A 111 17.83 9.44 6.41
CA THR A 111 16.59 9.99 5.84
C THR A 111 16.77 11.35 5.18
N PHE A 112 17.84 12.08 5.54
CA PHE A 112 18.13 13.41 5.00
C PHE A 112 18.73 13.36 3.58
N GLU A 113 19.47 12.32 3.26
CA GLU A 113 20.12 12.14 1.97
C GLU A 113 19.42 11.11 1.07
N ALA A 114 18.54 10.28 1.62
CA ALA A 114 17.83 9.25 0.87
C ALA A 114 16.43 9.73 0.50
N ARG A 115 16.16 9.87 -0.79
CA ARG A 115 14.79 9.87 -1.28
C ARG A 115 14.18 8.51 -0.95
N GLY A 116 13.19 8.51 -0.07
CA GLY A 116 12.44 7.31 0.25
C GLY A 116 11.32 7.09 -0.74
N TYR A 117 10.98 5.84 -0.95
CA TYR A 117 9.88 5.42 -1.80
C TYR A 117 8.90 4.61 -0.98
N THR A 118 7.61 4.88 -1.16
CA THR A 118 6.55 4.09 -0.58
C THR A 118 5.95 3.17 -1.64
N ALA A 119 5.66 1.93 -1.24
CA ALA A 119 4.90 1.00 -2.06
C ALA A 119 3.77 0.40 -1.22
N TRP A 120 2.56 0.33 -1.77
CA TRP A 120 1.46 -0.32 -1.09
C TRP A 120 1.80 -1.77 -0.77
N ASP A 121 1.67 -2.14 0.50
CA ASP A 121 1.70 -3.53 0.89
C ASP A 121 0.35 -4.17 0.62
N CYS A 122 0.22 -4.83 -0.52
CA CYS A 122 -1.02 -5.47 -0.95
C CYS A 122 -1.55 -6.54 0.02
N THR A 123 -0.71 -7.06 0.91
CA THR A 123 -1.13 -8.03 1.95
C THR A 123 -1.87 -7.35 3.11
N SER A 124 -1.79 -6.02 3.19
CA SER A 124 -2.48 -5.19 4.17
C SER A 124 -3.53 -4.35 3.46
N PRO A 125 -4.83 -4.55 3.71
CA PRO A 125 -5.88 -3.80 3.05
C PRO A 125 -5.85 -2.32 3.45
N ALA A 126 -6.13 -1.43 2.50
CA ALA A 126 -6.37 -0.03 2.81
C ALA A 126 -7.63 0.13 3.67
N PHE A 127 -7.68 1.16 4.48
CA PHE A 127 -8.79 1.40 5.41
C PHE A 127 -9.08 2.88 5.59
N LEU A 128 -10.28 3.20 6.07
CA LEU A 128 -10.66 4.56 6.38
C LEU A 128 -10.49 4.83 7.87
N LYS A 129 -9.78 5.92 8.17
CA LYS A 129 -9.67 6.52 9.50
C LYS A 129 -10.59 7.73 9.54
N GLU A 130 -11.45 7.78 10.55
CA GLU A 130 -12.32 8.92 10.81
C GLU A 130 -11.93 9.55 12.14
N ASP A 131 -11.77 10.84 12.14
CA ASP A 131 -11.54 11.66 13.33
C ASP A 131 -12.31 13.00 13.23
N ALA A 132 -12.05 13.92 14.17
CA ALA A 132 -12.70 15.23 14.19
C ALA A 132 -12.41 16.11 12.96
N SER A 133 -11.34 15.82 12.22
CA SER A 133 -10.94 16.55 11.01
C SER A 133 -11.56 15.99 9.72
N GLY A 134 -12.17 14.80 9.80
CA GLY A 134 -12.82 14.16 8.66
C GLY A 134 -12.43 12.69 8.45
N VAL A 135 -12.61 12.22 7.21
CA VAL A 135 -12.30 10.87 6.80
C VAL A 135 -11.08 10.86 5.86
N VAL A 136 -10.13 9.98 6.14
CA VAL A 136 -8.89 9.82 5.37
C VAL A 136 -8.73 8.36 4.96
N LEU A 137 -8.36 8.12 3.71
CA LEU A 137 -7.96 6.80 3.24
C LEU A 137 -6.52 6.52 3.67
N CYS A 138 -6.33 5.52 4.52
CA CYS A 138 -5.02 5.06 4.96
C CYS A 138 -4.56 3.87 4.11
N ILE A 139 -3.39 4.00 3.51
CA ILE A 139 -2.78 2.98 2.64
C ILE A 139 -1.55 2.43 3.35
N PRO A 140 -1.60 1.20 3.91
CA PRO A 140 -0.44 0.58 4.52
C PRO A 140 0.67 0.39 3.50
N THR A 141 1.84 0.96 3.75
CA THR A 141 2.96 0.97 2.80
C THR A 141 4.25 0.47 3.40
N ALA A 142 5.11 -0.10 2.56
CA ALA A 142 6.51 -0.28 2.81
C ALA A 142 7.27 0.98 2.39
N PHE A 143 8.33 1.33 3.11
CA PHE A 143 9.17 2.49 2.86
C PHE A 143 10.62 2.07 2.70
N CYS A 144 11.21 2.34 1.53
CA CYS A 144 12.55 1.91 1.19
C CYS A 144 13.31 2.97 0.37
N SER A 145 14.64 2.85 0.32
CA SER A 145 15.49 3.68 -0.54
C SER A 145 15.34 3.30 -2.03
N TYR A 146 15.95 4.08 -2.89
CA TYR A 146 15.99 3.80 -4.34
C TYR A 146 16.62 2.42 -4.64
N THR A 147 17.63 2.03 -3.88
CA THR A 147 18.34 0.75 -4.00
C THR A 147 17.63 -0.40 -3.25
N GLY A 148 16.50 -0.13 -2.60
CA GLY A 148 15.68 -1.12 -1.93
C GLY A 148 16.08 -1.39 -0.47
N GLU A 149 16.94 -0.55 0.12
CA GLU A 149 17.26 -0.66 1.55
C GLU A 149 16.04 -0.28 2.39
N ALA A 150 15.79 -1.04 3.45
CA ALA A 150 14.68 -0.78 4.34
C ALA A 150 14.88 0.52 5.12
N LEU A 151 13.91 1.42 5.04
CA LEU A 151 13.82 2.64 5.83
C LEU A 151 12.67 2.56 6.86
N ASP A 152 12.00 1.42 6.92
CA ASP A 152 10.89 1.13 7.83
C ASP A 152 11.06 -0.24 8.51
N GLN A 153 10.15 -0.55 9.43
CA GLN A 153 10.13 -1.84 10.12
C GLN A 153 9.39 -2.92 9.32
N LYS A 154 8.50 -2.54 8.40
CA LYS A 154 7.68 -3.47 7.64
C LYS A 154 8.48 -4.20 6.55
N THR A 155 9.36 -3.51 5.85
CA THR A 155 10.18 -4.10 4.78
C THR A 155 11.01 -5.30 5.26
N PRO A 156 11.78 -5.24 6.39
CA PRO A 156 12.46 -6.40 6.94
C PRO A 156 11.51 -7.53 7.34
N LEU A 157 10.34 -7.20 7.90
CA LEU A 157 9.34 -8.19 8.28
C LEU A 157 8.81 -8.95 7.06
N LEU A 158 8.41 -8.26 6.00
CA LEU A 158 7.90 -8.87 4.77
C LEU A 158 8.97 -9.76 4.11
N ARG A 159 10.22 -9.30 4.06
CA ARG A 159 11.36 -10.10 3.55
C ARG A 159 11.62 -11.35 4.40
N SER A 160 11.50 -11.24 5.71
CA SER A 160 11.64 -12.37 6.63
C SER A 160 10.54 -13.41 6.42
N MET A 161 9.29 -12.96 6.23
CA MET A 161 8.16 -13.84 5.95
C MET A 161 8.36 -14.60 4.63
N GLU A 162 8.81 -13.92 3.57
CA GLU A 162 9.11 -14.55 2.28
C GLU A 162 10.27 -15.56 2.37
N ALA A 163 11.32 -15.22 3.10
CA ALA A 163 12.44 -16.14 3.33
C ALA A 163 12.00 -17.41 4.06
N ILE A 164 11.21 -17.29 5.13
CA ILE A 164 10.66 -18.43 5.87
C ILE A 164 9.77 -19.26 4.96
N ASN A 165 8.86 -18.66 4.23
CA ASN A 165 7.97 -19.35 3.29
C ASN A 165 8.77 -20.17 2.28
N THR A 166 9.73 -19.55 1.63
CA THR A 166 10.61 -20.22 0.63
C THR A 166 11.36 -21.42 1.23
N GLN A 167 11.98 -21.27 2.41
CA GLN A 167 12.74 -22.35 3.01
C GLN A 167 11.83 -23.47 3.55
N SER A 168 10.68 -23.13 4.08
CA SER A 168 9.68 -24.13 4.54
C SER A 168 9.16 -24.96 3.38
N LEU A 169 8.85 -24.35 2.24
CA LEU A 169 8.44 -25.06 1.04
C LEU A 169 9.55 -25.99 0.49
N ARG A 170 10.82 -25.56 0.55
CA ARG A 170 11.96 -26.42 0.18
C ARG A 170 12.04 -27.64 1.08
N LEU A 171 11.92 -27.45 2.39
CA LEU A 171 11.95 -28.57 3.35
C LEU A 171 10.78 -29.54 3.12
N LEU A 172 9.56 -29.04 2.95
CA LEU A 172 8.39 -29.87 2.70
C LEU A 172 8.51 -30.69 1.39
N ARG A 173 9.07 -30.09 0.35
CA ARG A 173 9.36 -30.81 -0.91
C ARG A 173 10.37 -31.93 -0.72
N LEU A 174 11.42 -31.71 0.09
CA LEU A 174 12.40 -32.74 0.41
C LEU A 174 11.79 -33.90 1.22
N LEU A 175 10.81 -33.61 2.04
CA LEU A 175 10.06 -34.61 2.82
C LEU A 175 8.94 -35.30 2.02
N ALA A 176 8.86 -35.06 0.71
CA ALA A 176 7.82 -35.56 -0.20
C ALA A 176 6.37 -35.27 0.26
N ILE A 177 6.18 -34.23 1.06
CA ILE A 177 4.85 -33.77 1.50
C ILE A 177 4.26 -32.89 0.42
N GLN A 178 3.25 -33.39 -0.27
CA GLN A 178 2.45 -32.57 -1.17
C GLN A 178 1.44 -31.75 -0.37
N LEU A 179 1.68 -30.43 -0.31
CA LEU A 179 0.68 -29.51 0.22
C LEU A 179 -0.43 -29.33 -0.83
N GLN A 180 -1.62 -29.81 -0.53
CA GLN A 180 -2.81 -29.38 -1.27
C GLN A 180 -3.04 -27.91 -0.94
N ARG A 181 -2.95 -27.05 -1.95
CA ARG A 181 -3.37 -25.63 -1.82
C ARG A 181 -4.88 -25.62 -1.58
N ARG A 182 -5.29 -25.04 -0.49
CA ARG A 182 -6.69 -24.71 -0.21
C ARG A 182 -7.04 -23.36 -0.84
#